data_76f48eff352db3c4a8c63024c106c613
#
_entry.id   76f48eff352db3c4a8c63024c106c613
#
_cell.length_a   1.000
_cell.length_b   1.000
_cell.length_c   1.000
_cell.angle_alpha   90.00
_cell.angle_beta   90.00
_cell.angle_gamma   90.00
#
_symmetry.space_group_name_H-M   'P 1'
#
loop_
_entity.id
_entity.type
_entity.pdbx_description
1 polymer ?
#
loop_
_entity_poly.entity_id
_entity_poly.type
_entity_poly.pdbx_seq_one_letter_code
_entity_poly.pdbx_strand_id
1 'polypeptide(L)'
;AKRLQKELADITLDPPPNCTAGPKGENIYEWLSTILGPVGTVYENGVFYLDITFSHDYPFKPPKVVFKTKIYHCNVNSQGAICLDILKHNWSPALTISKLLLSICSLLTDCNPRCCNPHIANQYLNDREEHDRIAREWTKQFAQQNNS
;
A
#
# COMPACT_ATOMS: atom_id res chain seq x y z
N ALA A 1 -6.78 19.12 10.90
CA ALA A 1 -5.41 19.25 10.34
C ALA A 1 -4.33 19.06 11.40
N LYS A 2 -4.61 19.32 12.65
CA LYS A 2 -3.62 19.11 13.71
C LYS A 2 -3.17 17.65 13.80
N ARG A 3 -4.11 16.72 13.64
CA ARG A 3 -3.78 15.30 13.69
C ARG A 3 -2.83 14.93 12.55
N LEU A 4 -3.09 15.42 11.34
CA LEU A 4 -2.24 15.14 10.19
C LEU A 4 -0.87 15.77 10.34
N GLN A 5 -0.80 16.98 10.89
CA GLN A 5 0.48 17.63 11.13
C GLN A 5 1.31 16.86 12.13
N LYS A 6 0.67 16.34 13.17
CA LYS A 6 1.37 15.54 14.16
C LYS A 6 1.87 14.23 13.54
N GLU A 7 1.03 13.57 12.74
CA GLU A 7 1.43 12.33 12.11
C GLU A 7 2.57 12.54 11.10
N LEU A 8 2.56 13.69 10.41
CA LEU A 8 3.64 14.02 9.50
C LEU A 8 4.95 14.16 10.26
N ALA A 9 4.93 14.86 11.39
CA ALA A 9 6.12 15.00 12.20
C ALA A 9 6.61 13.64 12.70
N ASP A 10 5.70 12.80 13.16
CA ASP A 10 6.06 11.49 13.69
C ASP A 10 6.67 10.59 12.61
N ILE A 11 6.07 10.55 11.44
CA ILE A 11 6.54 9.67 10.38
C ILE A 11 7.83 10.19 9.74
N THR A 12 8.05 11.49 9.80
CA THR A 12 9.30 12.07 9.32
C THR A 12 10.46 11.71 10.24
N LEU A 13 10.20 11.69 11.55
CA LEU A 13 11.22 11.35 12.53
C LEU A 13 11.50 9.85 12.59
N ASP A 14 10.45 9.04 12.41
CA ASP A 14 10.57 7.59 12.59
C ASP A 14 9.70 6.89 11.55
N PRO A 15 10.14 6.86 10.28
CA PRO A 15 9.36 6.24 9.23
C PRO A 15 9.33 4.73 9.37
N PRO A 16 8.25 4.06 8.91
CA PRO A 16 8.24 2.60 8.86
C PRO A 16 9.36 2.11 7.94
N PRO A 17 9.87 0.89 8.19
CA PRO A 17 10.90 0.33 7.32
C PRO A 17 10.41 0.27 5.86
N ASN A 18 11.26 0.67 4.94
CA ASN A 18 11.02 0.60 3.50
C ASN A 18 9.86 1.47 3.01
N CYS A 19 9.41 2.43 3.82
CA CYS A 19 8.31 3.32 3.47
C CYS A 19 8.70 4.76 3.65
N THR A 20 8.16 5.62 2.78
CA THR A 20 8.18 7.06 2.99
C THR A 20 6.77 7.58 2.77
N ALA A 21 6.44 8.71 3.37
CA ALA A 21 5.14 9.32 3.16
C ALA A 21 5.19 10.80 3.51
N GLY A 22 4.41 11.58 2.79
CA GLY A 22 4.28 13.00 3.07
C GLY A 22 3.31 13.65 2.11
N PRO A 23 2.91 14.90 2.38
CA PRO A 23 2.03 15.63 1.49
C PRO A 23 2.65 15.81 0.10
N LYS A 24 1.80 15.78 -0.92
CA LYS A 24 2.26 16.03 -2.29
C LYS A 24 2.64 17.48 -2.52
N GLY A 25 1.97 18.38 -1.81
CA GLY A 25 2.17 19.80 -1.97
C GLY A 25 1.64 20.52 -0.74
N GLU A 26 0.94 21.63 -0.93
CA GLU A 26 0.47 22.43 0.18
C GLU A 26 -0.76 21.85 0.88
N ASN A 27 -1.50 20.98 0.20
CA ASN A 27 -2.71 20.40 0.78
C ASN A 27 -2.36 19.21 1.64
N ILE A 28 -2.45 19.38 2.95
CA ILE A 28 -2.10 18.34 3.92
C ILE A 28 -3.05 17.14 3.88
N TYR A 29 -4.15 17.21 3.15
CA TYR A 29 -5.08 16.10 3.01
C TYR A 29 -4.76 15.19 1.82
N GLU A 30 -3.73 15.52 1.04
CA GLU A 30 -3.29 14.70 -0.09
C GLU A 30 -1.83 14.34 0.07
N TRP A 31 -1.58 13.05 0.27
CA TRP A 31 -0.24 12.54 0.51
C TRP A 31 0.20 11.58 -0.58
N LEU A 32 1.50 11.47 -0.74
CA LEU A 32 2.13 10.44 -1.56
C LEU A 32 2.98 9.57 -0.66
N SER A 33 2.87 8.26 -0.84
CA SER A 33 3.70 7.31 -0.12
C SER A 33 4.49 6.47 -1.12
N THR A 34 5.67 6.05 -0.71
CA THR A 34 6.51 5.13 -1.48
C THR A 34 6.77 3.91 -0.62
N ILE A 35 6.54 2.73 -1.18
CA ILE A 35 6.81 1.47 -0.50
C ILE A 35 7.78 0.68 -1.36
N LEU A 36 8.89 0.23 -0.76
CA LEU A 36 9.80 -0.69 -1.42
C LEU A 36 9.31 -2.10 -1.22
N GLY A 37 9.30 -2.90 -2.29
CA GLY A 37 8.88 -4.30 -2.21
C GLY A 37 9.72 -5.05 -1.18
N PRO A 38 9.08 -5.79 -0.27
CA PRO A 38 9.84 -6.47 0.79
C PRO A 38 10.80 -7.50 0.25
N VAL A 39 11.95 -7.61 0.90
CA VAL A 39 12.96 -8.61 0.53
C VAL A 39 12.38 -10.00 0.71
N GLY A 40 12.64 -10.87 -0.23
CA GLY A 40 12.14 -12.25 -0.20
C GLY A 40 10.77 -12.44 -0.80
N THR A 41 10.13 -11.36 -1.26
CA THR A 41 8.83 -11.46 -1.92
C THR A 41 8.99 -11.31 -3.43
N VAL A 42 7.91 -11.61 -4.16
CA VAL A 42 7.89 -11.40 -5.61
C VAL A 42 7.91 -9.92 -5.99
N TYR A 43 7.73 -9.05 -5.00
CA TYR A 43 7.73 -7.60 -5.20
C TYR A 43 9.09 -6.97 -4.89
N GLU A 44 10.05 -7.77 -4.47
CA GLU A 44 11.40 -7.30 -4.15
C GLU A 44 12.00 -6.51 -5.31
N ASN A 45 12.68 -5.43 -5.00
CA ASN A 45 13.27 -4.48 -5.94
C ASN A 45 12.25 -3.58 -6.64
N GLY A 46 10.97 -3.73 -6.34
CA GLY A 46 9.96 -2.83 -6.85
C GLY A 46 9.80 -1.60 -5.97
N VAL A 47 9.46 -0.48 -6.60
CA VAL A 47 9.11 0.76 -5.90
C VAL A 47 7.66 1.05 -6.23
N PHE A 48 6.81 1.05 -5.21
CA PHE A 48 5.37 1.22 -5.39
C PHE A 48 4.93 2.55 -4.81
N TYR A 49 4.23 3.34 -5.62
CA TYR A 49 3.72 4.64 -5.20
C TYR A 49 2.24 4.52 -4.88
N LEU A 50 1.83 5.15 -3.80
CA LEU A 50 0.47 5.14 -3.34
C LEU A 50 -0.03 6.56 -3.13
N ASP A 51 -1.27 6.82 -3.55
CA ASP A 51 -1.96 8.05 -3.21
C ASP A 51 -2.76 7.82 -1.94
N ILE A 52 -2.62 8.72 -0.98
CA ILE A 52 -3.38 8.68 0.27
C ILE A 52 -4.16 9.99 0.36
N THR A 53 -5.47 9.89 0.41
CA THR A 53 -6.35 11.06 0.50
C THR A 53 -7.13 10.99 1.81
N PHE A 54 -7.09 12.08 2.57
CA PHE A 54 -7.79 12.19 3.85
C PHE A 54 -9.00 13.07 3.69
N SER A 55 -10.11 12.68 4.32
CA SER A 55 -11.27 13.56 4.41
C SER A 55 -11.10 14.51 5.60
N HIS A 56 -11.92 15.54 5.66
CA HIS A 56 -11.91 16.45 6.82
C HIS A 56 -12.37 15.76 8.10
N ASP A 57 -12.96 14.56 7.98
CA ASP A 57 -13.38 13.77 9.14
C ASP A 57 -12.26 12.87 9.68
N TYR A 58 -11.09 12.87 9.07
CA TYR A 58 -9.96 12.11 9.58
C TYR A 58 -9.59 12.63 10.97
N PRO A 59 -9.34 11.80 11.97
CA PRO A 59 -9.13 10.35 11.94
C PRO A 59 -10.39 9.52 12.22
N PHE A 60 -11.57 10.12 12.20
CA PHE A 60 -12.80 9.38 12.48
C PHE A 60 -13.27 8.56 11.31
N LYS A 61 -12.82 8.89 10.10
CA LYS A 61 -13.01 8.09 8.91
C LYS A 61 -11.67 7.68 8.36
N PRO A 62 -11.59 6.49 7.73
CA PRO A 62 -10.33 6.03 7.17
C PRO A 62 -9.91 6.87 5.97
N PRO A 63 -8.60 6.94 5.70
CA PRO A 63 -8.13 7.55 4.48
C PRO A 63 -8.43 6.67 3.28
N LYS A 64 -8.42 7.26 2.10
CA LYS A 64 -8.52 6.51 0.86
C LYS A 64 -7.11 6.25 0.36
N VAL A 65 -6.76 4.99 0.12
CA VAL A 65 -5.43 4.60 -0.31
C VAL A 65 -5.53 3.82 -1.61
N VAL A 66 -4.75 4.23 -2.60
CA VAL A 66 -4.78 3.63 -3.92
C VAL A 66 -3.35 3.49 -4.43
N PHE A 67 -3.02 2.30 -4.96
CA PHE A 67 -1.75 2.11 -5.64
C PHE A 67 -1.75 2.86 -6.97
N LYS A 68 -0.78 3.73 -7.17
CA LYS A 68 -0.56 4.36 -8.47
C LYS A 68 0.24 3.44 -9.38
N THR A 69 1.16 2.67 -8.81
CA THR A 69 1.97 1.71 -9.54
C THR A 69 1.17 0.43 -9.73
N LYS A 70 1.18 -0.11 -10.92
CA LYS A 70 0.50 -1.40 -11.17
C LYS A 70 1.18 -2.50 -10.40
N ILE A 71 0.37 -3.34 -9.75
CA ILE A 71 0.86 -4.45 -8.95
C ILE A 71 -0.05 -5.66 -9.17
N TYR A 72 0.56 -6.83 -9.25
CA TYR A 72 -0.18 -8.09 -9.39
C TYR A 72 -0.37 -8.68 -8.00
N HIS A 73 -1.52 -8.42 -7.40
CA HIS A 73 -1.79 -8.81 -6.01
C HIS A 73 -3.28 -9.06 -5.84
N CYS A 74 -3.64 -10.13 -5.13
CA CYS A 74 -5.05 -10.49 -4.99
C CYS A 74 -5.86 -9.49 -4.17
N ASN A 75 -5.22 -8.69 -3.35
CA ASN A 75 -5.90 -7.69 -2.52
C ASN A 75 -5.89 -6.29 -3.14
N VAL A 76 -5.41 -6.17 -4.37
CA VAL A 76 -5.38 -4.89 -5.08
C VAL A 76 -6.04 -5.08 -6.44
N ASN A 77 -7.07 -4.27 -6.73
CA ASN A 77 -7.78 -4.42 -7.99
C ASN A 77 -7.06 -3.68 -9.12
N SER A 78 -7.62 -3.75 -10.33
CA SER A 78 -7.00 -3.16 -11.51
C SER A 78 -6.88 -1.64 -11.44
N GLN A 79 -7.64 -1.01 -10.57
CA GLN A 79 -7.61 0.44 -10.38
C GLN A 79 -6.73 0.86 -9.22
N GLY A 80 -6.07 -0.09 -8.57
CA GLY A 80 -5.18 0.18 -7.46
C GLY A 80 -5.85 0.23 -6.10
N ALA A 81 -7.16 0.00 -6.02
CA ALA A 81 -7.86 0.01 -4.75
C ALA A 81 -7.46 -1.21 -3.93
N ILE A 82 -7.22 -1.00 -2.64
CA ILE A 82 -6.71 -2.03 -1.74
C ILE A 82 -7.85 -2.59 -0.90
N CYS A 83 -7.96 -3.91 -0.88
CA CYS A 83 -8.90 -4.60 -0.01
C CYS A 83 -8.21 -4.92 1.31
N LEU A 84 -8.39 -4.05 2.28
CA LEU A 84 -7.77 -4.16 3.58
C LEU A 84 -8.79 -3.73 4.63
N ASP A 85 -9.01 -4.57 5.63
CA ASP A 85 -10.08 -4.37 6.60
C ASP A 85 -9.94 -3.09 7.41
N ILE A 86 -8.72 -2.69 7.74
CA ILE A 86 -8.53 -1.44 8.49
C ILE A 86 -8.87 -0.19 7.67
N LEU A 87 -8.96 -0.31 6.35
CA LEU A 87 -9.42 0.79 5.51
C LEU A 87 -10.94 0.84 5.40
N LYS A 88 -11.64 -0.10 6.02
CA LYS A 88 -13.10 -0.23 5.95
C LYS A 88 -13.69 -0.36 7.34
N HIS A 89 -14.10 -1.57 7.69
CA HIS A 89 -14.87 -1.83 8.93
C HIS A 89 -14.03 -1.75 10.20
N ASN A 90 -12.76 -2.04 10.10
CA ASN A 90 -11.89 -2.11 11.27
C ASN A 90 -11.01 -0.87 11.42
N TRP A 91 -11.37 0.22 10.75
CA TRP A 91 -10.68 1.48 10.97
C TRP A 91 -10.97 2.00 12.37
N SER A 92 -9.96 2.58 12.97
CA SER A 92 -10.07 3.19 14.31
C SER A 92 -9.27 4.47 14.33
N PRO A 93 -9.74 5.52 15.05
CA PRO A 93 -8.94 6.74 15.19
C PRO A 93 -7.59 6.53 15.89
N ALA A 94 -7.42 5.40 16.56
CA ALA A 94 -6.13 5.05 17.17
C ALA A 94 -5.09 4.59 16.14
N LEU A 95 -5.51 4.25 14.92
CA LEU A 95 -4.59 3.86 13.87
C LEU A 95 -3.88 5.09 13.31
N THR A 96 -2.64 4.91 12.90
CA THR A 96 -1.83 5.98 12.35
C THR A 96 -1.45 5.63 10.91
N ILE A 97 -0.94 6.63 10.19
CA ILE A 97 -0.44 6.41 8.83
C ILE A 97 0.70 5.39 8.85
N SER A 98 1.56 5.45 9.88
CA SER A 98 2.65 4.47 10.02
C SER A 98 2.12 3.05 10.14
N LYS A 99 1.10 2.84 10.96
CA LYS A 99 0.50 1.51 11.13
C LYS A 99 -0.19 1.04 9.87
N LEU A 100 -0.82 1.97 9.15
CA LEU A 100 -1.46 1.68 7.89
C LEU A 100 -0.43 1.19 6.86
N LEU A 101 0.70 1.88 6.74
CA LEU A 101 1.75 1.50 5.81
C LEU A 101 2.37 0.15 6.18
N LEU A 102 2.56 -0.11 7.48
CA LEU A 102 3.05 -1.41 7.92
C LEU A 102 2.06 -2.51 7.56
N SER A 103 0.77 -2.26 7.66
CA SER A 103 -0.25 -3.24 7.29
C SER A 103 -0.23 -3.53 5.80
N ILE A 104 -0.02 -2.51 4.98
CA ILE A 104 0.08 -2.68 3.53
C ILE A 104 1.33 -3.49 3.19
N CYS A 105 2.46 -3.20 3.83
CA CYS A 105 3.68 -4.00 3.64
C CYS A 105 3.47 -5.45 4.01
N SER A 106 2.70 -5.71 5.07
CA SER A 106 2.36 -7.06 5.48
C SER A 106 1.55 -7.78 4.41
N LEU A 107 0.63 -7.08 3.74
CA LEU A 107 -0.10 -7.66 2.62
C LEU A 107 0.82 -8.03 1.46
N LEU A 108 1.87 -7.27 1.22
CA LEU A 108 2.82 -7.59 0.16
C LEU A 108 3.61 -8.84 0.49
N THR A 109 3.82 -9.12 1.76
CA THR A 109 4.50 -10.33 2.20
C THR A 109 3.57 -11.53 2.15
N ASP A 110 2.34 -11.37 2.66
CA ASP A 110 1.34 -12.44 2.71
C ASP A 110 0.00 -11.88 2.29
N CYS A 111 -0.48 -12.26 1.10
CA CYS A 111 -1.79 -11.79 0.67
C CYS A 111 -2.91 -12.51 1.43
N ASN A 112 -4.07 -11.88 1.45
CA ASN A 112 -5.27 -12.47 2.04
C ASN A 112 -6.16 -13.00 0.91
N PRO A 113 -6.18 -14.33 0.65
CA PRO A 113 -6.91 -14.86 -0.51
C PRO A 113 -8.42 -14.71 -0.44
N ARG A 114 -8.96 -14.30 0.71
CA ARG A 114 -10.40 -14.12 0.87
C ARG A 114 -10.92 -12.85 0.24
N CYS A 115 -10.02 -12.00 -0.26
CA CYS A 115 -10.41 -10.65 -0.58
C CYS A 115 -10.15 -10.31 -2.03
N CYS A 116 -10.97 -9.49 -2.58
CA CYS A 116 -10.87 -8.75 -3.82
C CYS A 116 -10.77 -9.47 -5.15
N ASN A 117 -9.65 -9.99 -5.56
CA ASN A 117 -9.48 -10.49 -6.92
C ASN A 117 -9.48 -12.01 -6.94
N PRO A 118 -10.65 -12.66 -7.23
CA PRO A 118 -10.72 -14.12 -7.12
C PRO A 118 -9.79 -14.85 -8.08
N HIS A 119 -9.56 -14.29 -9.27
CA HIS A 119 -8.67 -14.91 -10.24
C HIS A 119 -7.24 -15.00 -9.71
N ILE A 120 -6.74 -13.89 -9.19
CA ILE A 120 -5.37 -13.87 -8.66
C ILE A 120 -5.29 -14.69 -7.37
N ALA A 121 -6.33 -14.61 -6.53
CA ALA A 121 -6.37 -15.39 -5.30
C ALA A 121 -6.35 -16.89 -5.58
N ASN A 122 -7.13 -17.34 -6.56
CA ASN A 122 -7.17 -18.73 -6.95
C ASN A 122 -5.80 -19.19 -7.49
N GLN A 123 -5.17 -18.36 -8.29
CA GLN A 123 -3.84 -18.65 -8.82
C GLN A 123 -2.80 -18.73 -7.71
N TYR A 124 -2.90 -17.82 -6.73
CA TYR A 124 -2.01 -17.82 -5.58
C TYR A 124 -2.13 -19.12 -4.77
N LEU A 125 -3.34 -19.64 -4.62
CA LEU A 125 -3.59 -20.84 -3.85
C LEU A 125 -3.30 -22.13 -4.62
N ASN A 126 -3.59 -22.15 -5.91
CA ASN A 126 -3.58 -23.38 -6.69
C ASN A 126 -2.49 -23.45 -7.75
N ASP A 127 -1.89 -22.33 -8.11
CA ASP A 127 -0.81 -22.30 -9.11
C ASP A 127 0.16 -21.18 -8.72
N ARG A 128 0.83 -21.37 -7.60
CA ARG A 128 1.71 -20.38 -7.03
C ARG A 128 2.87 -20.03 -7.96
N GLU A 129 3.39 -21.01 -8.70
CA GLU A 129 4.50 -20.75 -9.61
C GLU A 129 4.12 -19.74 -10.67
N GLU A 130 2.95 -19.91 -11.27
CA GLU A 130 2.49 -18.98 -12.30
C GLU A 130 2.14 -17.62 -11.69
N HIS A 131 1.49 -17.63 -10.52
CA HIS A 131 1.22 -16.39 -9.79
C HIS A 131 2.52 -15.61 -9.56
N ASP A 132 3.54 -16.29 -9.03
CA ASP A 132 4.78 -15.64 -8.67
C ASP A 132 5.54 -15.16 -9.92
N ARG A 133 5.47 -15.92 -10.99
CA ARG A 133 6.08 -15.53 -12.25
C ARG A 133 5.49 -14.22 -12.78
N ILE A 134 4.16 -14.15 -12.80
CA ILE A 134 3.47 -12.96 -13.29
C ILE A 134 3.72 -11.78 -12.37
N ALA A 135 3.67 -12.01 -11.05
CA ALA A 135 3.90 -10.94 -10.08
C ALA A 135 5.30 -10.35 -10.20
N ARG A 136 6.31 -11.21 -10.40
CA ARG A 136 7.68 -10.74 -10.61
C ARG A 136 7.82 -9.98 -11.92
N GLU A 137 7.17 -10.45 -12.98
CA GLU A 137 7.20 -9.75 -14.26
C GLU A 137 6.58 -8.37 -14.17
N TRP A 138 5.43 -8.26 -13.50
CA TRP A 138 4.78 -6.98 -13.31
C TRP A 138 5.63 -6.05 -12.46
N THR A 139 6.27 -6.57 -11.42
CA THR A 139 7.16 -5.77 -10.60
C THR A 139 8.30 -5.21 -11.44
N LYS A 140 8.88 -6.05 -12.27
CA LYS A 140 9.96 -5.65 -13.14
C LYS A 140 9.52 -4.66 -14.20
N GLN A 141 8.33 -4.84 -14.75
CA GLN A 141 7.82 -4.00 -15.83
C GLN A 141 7.28 -2.66 -15.35
N PHE A 142 6.54 -2.65 -14.23
CA PHE A 142 5.81 -1.46 -13.80
C PHE A 142 6.39 -0.78 -12.56
N ALA A 143 7.13 -1.51 -11.74
CA ALA A 143 7.62 -1.00 -10.45
C ALA A 143 9.13 -1.01 -10.37
N GLN A 144 9.81 -1.20 -11.47
CA GLN A 144 11.26 -1.20 -11.45
C GLN A 144 11.77 0.14 -10.99
N GLN A 145 12.72 0.09 -10.06
CA GLN A 145 13.39 1.29 -9.60
C GLN A 145 14.16 1.83 -10.78
N ASN A 146 13.67 2.91 -11.30
CA ASN A 146 14.23 3.40 -12.51
C ASN A 146 15.32 4.35 -12.26
N ASN A 147 16.37 4.06 -12.84
CA ASN A 147 17.50 4.78 -12.68
C ASN A 147 17.89 5.49 -13.87
N SER A 148 17.13 5.50 -14.80
CA SER A 148 17.50 6.23 -15.99
C SER A 148 16.79 7.52 -16.11
#